data_a778ad03a5f6744d268a96f4f8ef0c18
#
_entry.id   a778ad03a5f6744d268a96f4f8ef0c18
#
_cell.length_a   1.000
_cell.length_b   1.000
_cell.length_c   1.000
_cell.angle_alpha   90.00
_cell.angle_beta   90.00
_cell.angle_gamma   90.00
#
_symmetry.space_group_name_H-M   'P 1'
#
loop_
_entity.id
_entity.type
_entity.pdbx_description
1 polymer ?
#
loop_
_entity_poly.entity_id
_entity_poly.type
_entity_poly.pdbx_seq_one_letter_code
_entity_poly.pdbx_strand_id
1 'polypeptide(L)'
;ESYLSWNWLAGGGSTSSNSDGSITSTVSVNSTAGFSIVSYTGTGSAGATVGHGLGVTPDVIIIKNRTDSQSDGGSYWSFYNSSMFNSAADCNIMYLNETNAPSDDTNIHGTSVTINSTVFSLGDYNGTNGSSDNMIAYCFSNVEGYCKSGTYVGNNNSNGPYIYTGFKPAWLLIKGLINDDWAVFDNKRDSYNLMTRHMRLSTSATEYVAAGSPPVELDFTANGFKHRNSNGQINGSNTYFYLAFAEAPFKYATAR
;
A
#
# COMPACT_ATOMS: atom_id res chain seq x y z
N GLU A 1 26.57 2.77 -8.80
CA GLU A 1 25.36 2.92 -7.98
C GLU A 1 24.60 1.61 -7.92
N SER A 2 24.03 1.27 -6.77
CA SER A 2 23.21 0.07 -6.59
C SER A 2 21.75 0.46 -6.60
N TYR A 3 20.93 -0.32 -7.28
CA TYR A 3 19.48 -0.10 -7.40
C TYR A 3 18.73 -1.30 -6.83
N LEU A 4 17.53 -1.05 -6.32
CA LEU A 4 16.61 -2.07 -5.83
C LEU A 4 15.31 -1.97 -6.62
N SER A 5 14.72 -3.12 -6.99
CA SER A 5 13.39 -3.16 -7.58
C SER A 5 12.56 -4.29 -6.96
N TRP A 6 11.28 -4.04 -6.78
CA TRP A 6 10.28 -5.04 -6.42
C TRP A 6 9.29 -5.16 -7.57
N ASN A 7 8.93 -6.38 -7.93
CA ASN A 7 8.12 -6.63 -9.11
C ASN A 7 6.91 -7.50 -8.75
N TRP A 8 5.74 -7.07 -9.17
CA TRP A 8 4.47 -7.82 -9.05
C TRP A 8 3.95 -8.16 -10.44
N LEU A 9 3.53 -9.42 -10.62
CA LEU A 9 2.95 -9.88 -11.87
C LEU A 9 1.44 -9.57 -11.90
N ALA A 10 1.04 -8.66 -12.76
CA ALA A 10 -0.37 -8.41 -13.11
C ALA A 10 -0.84 -9.42 -14.19
N GLY A 11 -1.58 -8.99 -15.19
CA GLY A 11 -2.14 -9.83 -16.25
C GLY A 11 -1.16 -10.46 -17.25
N GLY A 12 0.14 -10.52 -16.92
CA GLY A 12 1.15 -11.16 -17.78
C GLY A 12 1.34 -10.46 -19.14
N GLY A 13 1.15 -9.15 -19.20
CA GLY A 13 1.21 -8.34 -20.42
C GLY A 13 -0.13 -8.18 -21.15
N SER A 14 -1.17 -8.91 -20.73
CA SER A 14 -2.52 -8.75 -21.26
C SER A 14 -3.23 -7.57 -20.60
N THR A 15 -3.95 -6.80 -21.41
CA THR A 15 -4.83 -5.71 -20.95
C THR A 15 -6.22 -5.85 -21.56
N SER A 16 -7.22 -5.32 -20.87
CA SER A 16 -8.59 -5.25 -21.35
C SER A 16 -9.22 -3.90 -21.01
N SER A 17 -10.18 -3.49 -21.82
CA SER A 17 -11.04 -2.34 -21.49
C SER A 17 -12.01 -2.74 -20.39
N ASN A 18 -12.23 -1.85 -19.43
CA ASN A 18 -13.21 -2.01 -18.37
C ASN A 18 -14.13 -0.79 -18.33
N SER A 19 -15.43 -1.03 -18.43
CA SER A 19 -16.49 -0.02 -18.46
C SER A 19 -17.44 -0.10 -17.26
N ASP A 20 -17.03 -0.75 -16.16
CA ASP A 20 -17.84 -0.87 -14.95
C ASP A 20 -18.02 0.49 -14.25
N GLY A 21 -17.04 1.39 -14.37
CA GLY A 21 -17.11 2.74 -13.85
C GLY A 21 -17.63 3.76 -14.86
N SER A 22 -17.89 4.99 -14.41
CA SER A 22 -18.23 6.11 -15.28
C SER A 22 -17.07 6.54 -16.19
N ILE A 23 -15.83 6.26 -15.76
CA ILE A 23 -14.62 6.41 -16.56
C ILE A 23 -14.24 5.03 -17.10
N THR A 24 -14.14 4.89 -18.41
CA THR A 24 -13.58 3.68 -19.02
C THR A 24 -12.11 3.59 -18.69
N SER A 25 -11.68 2.47 -18.15
CA SER A 25 -10.28 2.19 -17.81
C SER A 25 -9.69 1.08 -18.68
N THR A 26 -8.37 0.98 -18.69
CA THR A 26 -7.64 -0.17 -19.22
C THR A 26 -7.01 -0.90 -18.04
N VAL A 27 -7.30 -2.19 -17.89
CA VAL A 27 -6.87 -2.98 -16.74
C VAL A 27 -5.95 -4.12 -17.16
N SER A 28 -4.95 -4.41 -16.32
CA SER A 28 -4.14 -5.63 -16.36
C SER A 28 -4.31 -6.34 -15.03
N VAL A 29 -5.00 -7.49 -15.03
CA VAL A 29 -5.52 -8.13 -13.82
C VAL A 29 -4.92 -9.51 -13.60
N ASN A 30 -4.49 -9.77 -12.38
CA ASN A 30 -4.21 -11.10 -11.84
C ASN A 30 -5.12 -11.33 -10.63
N SER A 31 -6.32 -11.83 -10.86
CA SER A 31 -7.30 -12.08 -9.80
C SER A 31 -6.84 -13.14 -8.78
N THR A 32 -6.02 -14.10 -9.21
CA THR A 32 -5.43 -15.11 -8.31
C THR A 32 -4.45 -14.48 -7.31
N ALA A 33 -3.68 -13.48 -7.74
CA ALA A 33 -2.78 -12.73 -6.89
C ALA A 33 -3.47 -11.54 -6.20
N GLY A 34 -4.75 -11.27 -6.50
CA GLY A 34 -5.48 -10.12 -5.97
C GLY A 34 -4.87 -8.79 -6.37
N PHE A 35 -4.30 -8.69 -7.58
CA PHE A 35 -3.58 -7.51 -8.04
C PHE A 35 -4.08 -7.05 -9.41
N SER A 36 -4.35 -5.75 -9.56
CA SER A 36 -4.59 -5.14 -10.85
C SER A 36 -3.87 -3.80 -11.00
N ILE A 37 -3.47 -3.53 -12.24
CA ILE A 37 -2.97 -2.23 -12.71
C ILE A 37 -4.07 -1.63 -13.57
N VAL A 38 -4.45 -0.39 -13.25
CA VAL A 38 -5.57 0.31 -13.87
C VAL A 38 -5.07 1.64 -14.42
N SER A 39 -5.20 1.85 -15.73
CA SER A 39 -4.94 3.17 -16.32
C SER A 39 -6.24 3.81 -16.77
N TYR A 40 -6.38 5.11 -16.55
CA TYR A 40 -7.56 5.89 -16.92
C TYR A 40 -7.20 7.35 -17.16
N THR A 41 -8.10 8.08 -17.80
CA THR A 41 -7.98 9.55 -17.97
C THR A 41 -8.92 10.21 -16.98
N GLY A 42 -8.38 11.10 -16.15
CA GLY A 42 -9.14 11.85 -15.16
C GLY A 42 -10.13 12.82 -15.81
N THR A 43 -11.21 13.12 -15.10
CA THR A 43 -12.27 14.03 -15.57
C THR A 43 -12.31 15.37 -14.84
N GLY A 44 -11.62 15.47 -13.68
CA GLY A 44 -11.71 16.63 -12.79
C GLY A 44 -13.05 16.78 -12.09
N SER A 45 -13.94 15.78 -12.17
CA SER A 45 -15.29 15.85 -11.63
C SER A 45 -15.47 14.87 -10.48
N ALA A 46 -15.89 15.38 -9.30
CA ALA A 46 -16.20 14.54 -8.16
C ALA A 46 -17.36 13.57 -8.45
N GLY A 47 -17.29 12.37 -7.87
CA GLY A 47 -18.29 11.31 -8.04
C GLY A 47 -18.04 10.41 -9.26
N ALA A 48 -16.98 10.65 -10.03
CA ALA A 48 -16.56 9.70 -11.05
C ALA A 48 -16.13 8.38 -10.43
N THR A 49 -16.27 7.27 -11.17
CA THR A 49 -15.89 5.93 -10.74
C THR A 49 -15.03 5.24 -11.80
N VAL A 50 -14.12 4.39 -11.35
CA VAL A 50 -13.18 3.65 -12.21
C VAL A 50 -13.27 2.15 -11.93
N GLY A 51 -13.45 1.35 -12.98
CA GLY A 51 -13.42 -0.10 -12.88
C GLY A 51 -12.01 -0.62 -12.69
N HIS A 52 -11.81 -1.53 -11.70
CA HIS A 52 -10.50 -2.09 -11.38
C HIS A 52 -10.31 -3.56 -11.80
N GLY A 53 -11.38 -4.26 -12.16
CA GLY A 53 -11.36 -5.60 -12.74
C GLY A 53 -11.00 -6.76 -11.78
N LEU A 54 -10.78 -6.52 -10.48
CA LEU A 54 -10.42 -7.57 -9.51
C LEU A 54 -11.54 -8.56 -9.23
N GLY A 55 -12.80 -8.12 -9.30
CA GLY A 55 -13.98 -8.92 -8.92
C GLY A 55 -14.19 -9.04 -7.40
N VAL A 56 -13.30 -8.47 -6.61
CA VAL A 56 -13.37 -8.36 -5.13
C VAL A 56 -12.99 -6.94 -4.72
N THR A 57 -13.48 -6.49 -3.57
CA THR A 57 -13.12 -5.16 -3.05
C THR A 57 -11.62 -5.06 -2.78
N PRO A 58 -10.90 -4.06 -3.33
CA PRO A 58 -9.50 -3.87 -2.99
C PRO A 58 -9.32 -3.41 -1.54
N ASP A 59 -8.32 -3.97 -0.88
CA ASP A 59 -7.90 -3.56 0.46
C ASP A 59 -6.93 -2.38 0.42
N VAL A 60 -6.16 -2.26 -0.67
CA VAL A 60 -5.20 -1.17 -0.89
C VAL A 60 -5.34 -0.64 -2.31
N ILE A 61 -5.39 0.68 -2.44
CA ILE A 61 -5.36 1.38 -3.74
C ILE A 61 -4.26 2.45 -3.68
N ILE A 62 -3.37 2.44 -4.66
CA ILE A 62 -2.32 3.45 -4.82
C ILE A 62 -2.57 4.14 -6.14
N ILE A 63 -2.73 5.46 -6.13
CA ILE A 63 -3.01 6.25 -7.35
C ILE A 63 -1.89 7.26 -7.59
N LYS A 64 -1.49 7.39 -8.85
CA LYS A 64 -0.51 8.38 -9.30
C LYS A 64 -0.97 9.09 -10.55
N ASN A 65 -0.96 10.42 -10.53
CA ASN A 65 -1.05 11.24 -11.73
C ASN A 65 0.27 11.16 -12.50
N ARG A 66 0.20 10.77 -13.78
CA ARG A 66 1.36 10.57 -14.65
C ARG A 66 1.62 11.77 -15.57
N THR A 67 0.66 12.68 -15.70
CA THR A 67 0.74 13.86 -16.55
C THR A 67 1.24 15.07 -15.75
N ASP A 68 0.61 15.35 -14.64
CA ASP A 68 1.02 16.43 -13.75
C ASP A 68 1.91 15.90 -12.61
N SER A 69 3.10 16.46 -12.51
CA SER A 69 4.08 16.09 -11.49
C SER A 69 4.40 17.23 -10.52
N GLN A 70 3.81 18.41 -10.69
CA GLN A 70 4.32 19.63 -10.03
C GLN A 70 3.27 20.46 -9.30
N SER A 71 1.99 20.40 -9.68
CA SER A 71 0.96 21.28 -9.13
C SER A 71 -0.20 20.49 -8.47
N ASP A 72 -0.85 21.12 -7.51
CA ASP A 72 -2.14 20.70 -6.93
C ASP A 72 -2.24 19.20 -6.59
N GLY A 73 -1.16 18.63 -6.03
CA GLY A 73 -1.14 17.24 -5.58
C GLY A 73 -0.74 16.21 -6.64
N GLY A 74 -0.48 16.60 -7.89
CA GLY A 74 -0.02 15.69 -8.96
C GLY A 74 1.31 14.97 -8.64
N SER A 75 2.12 15.53 -7.75
CA SER A 75 3.38 14.90 -7.28
C SER A 75 3.15 13.76 -6.30
N TYR A 76 2.01 13.69 -5.63
CA TYR A 76 1.74 12.70 -4.58
C TYR A 76 1.37 11.33 -5.14
N TRP A 77 1.74 10.29 -4.38
CA TRP A 77 1.27 8.92 -4.54
C TRP A 77 0.17 8.68 -3.51
N SER A 78 -1.07 8.92 -3.90
CA SER A 78 -2.22 8.75 -3.00
C SER A 78 -2.38 7.29 -2.63
N PHE A 79 -2.55 7.03 -1.34
CA PHE A 79 -2.60 5.69 -0.75
C PHE A 79 -3.86 5.54 0.10
N TYR A 80 -4.73 4.64 -0.32
CA TYR A 80 -5.90 4.18 0.42
C TYR A 80 -5.65 2.80 1.01
N ASN A 81 -6.20 2.55 2.19
CA ASN A 81 -6.31 1.21 2.77
C ASN A 81 -7.66 1.03 3.46
N SER A 82 -8.27 -0.15 3.31
CA SER A 82 -9.60 -0.46 3.84
C SER A 82 -9.73 -0.31 5.36
N SER A 83 -8.63 -0.50 6.12
CA SER A 83 -8.63 -0.31 7.58
C SER A 83 -8.68 1.17 8.03
N MET A 84 -8.51 2.11 7.09
CA MET A 84 -8.64 3.56 7.34
C MET A 84 -10.00 4.12 6.90
N PHE A 85 -10.84 3.27 6.32
CA PHE A 85 -12.19 3.64 5.91
C PHE A 85 -13.13 3.61 7.11
N ASN A 86 -13.65 4.76 7.50
CA ASN A 86 -14.60 4.88 8.62
C ASN A 86 -16.05 4.90 8.14
N SER A 87 -16.32 5.63 7.06
CA SER A 87 -17.64 5.70 6.44
C SER A 87 -17.55 6.23 5.00
N ALA A 88 -18.65 6.22 4.27
CA ALA A 88 -18.69 6.79 2.91
C ALA A 88 -18.43 8.32 2.89
N ALA A 89 -18.50 9.00 4.02
CA ALA A 89 -18.20 10.42 4.17
C ALA A 89 -16.87 10.69 4.89
N ASP A 90 -16.16 9.65 5.31
CA ASP A 90 -14.91 9.74 6.07
C ASP A 90 -13.95 8.63 5.58
N CYS A 91 -13.12 8.95 4.62
CA CYS A 91 -12.14 8.06 4.02
C CYS A 91 -10.75 8.65 4.17
N ASN A 92 -10.04 8.19 5.18
CA ASN A 92 -8.69 8.63 5.41
C ASN A 92 -7.72 8.09 4.35
N ILE A 93 -6.80 8.94 3.93
CA ILE A 93 -5.74 8.62 2.98
C ILE A 93 -4.38 9.03 3.51
N MET A 94 -3.35 8.46 2.93
CA MET A 94 -1.95 8.84 3.12
C MET A 94 -1.28 9.05 1.77
N TYR A 95 -0.03 9.50 1.79
CA TYR A 95 0.82 9.60 0.60
C TYR A 95 2.10 8.81 0.80
N LEU A 96 2.44 7.92 -0.16
CA LEU A 96 3.65 7.07 -0.05
C LEU A 96 4.96 7.85 -0.04
N ASN A 97 4.96 9.03 -0.64
CA ASN A 97 6.12 9.90 -0.72
C ASN A 97 6.12 11.02 0.34
N GLU A 98 5.28 10.90 1.37
CA GLU A 98 5.16 11.87 2.45
C GLU A 98 5.15 11.19 3.82
N THR A 99 5.44 11.98 4.86
CA THR A 99 5.46 11.49 6.24
C THR A 99 4.15 11.70 6.99
N ASN A 100 3.18 12.36 6.40
CA ASN A 100 1.93 12.78 7.04
C ASN A 100 1.17 11.59 7.65
N ALA A 101 0.50 11.86 8.77
CA ALA A 101 -0.52 10.98 9.31
C ALA A 101 -1.71 10.87 8.34
N PRO A 102 -2.55 9.82 8.44
CA PRO A 102 -3.78 9.75 7.67
C PRO A 102 -4.64 11.00 7.92
N SER A 103 -5.22 11.50 6.86
CA SER A 103 -6.18 12.62 6.92
C SER A 103 -7.39 12.29 6.08
N ASP A 104 -8.56 12.74 6.55
CA ASP A 104 -9.76 12.74 5.74
C ASP A 104 -9.62 13.80 4.64
N ASP A 105 -9.76 13.37 3.40
CA ASP A 105 -9.72 14.24 2.24
C ASP A 105 -10.80 13.81 1.24
N THR A 106 -11.96 14.45 1.36
CA THR A 106 -13.11 14.21 0.49
C THR A 106 -12.86 14.53 -0.99
N ASN A 107 -11.79 15.29 -1.30
CA ASN A 107 -11.45 15.58 -2.69
C ASN A 107 -10.83 14.39 -3.41
N ILE A 108 -10.29 13.40 -2.68
CA ILE A 108 -9.60 12.24 -3.29
C ILE A 108 -10.57 11.20 -3.78
N HIS A 109 -11.49 10.74 -2.93
CA HIS A 109 -12.48 9.71 -3.25
C HIS A 109 -13.92 10.25 -3.34
N GLY A 110 -14.11 11.56 -3.10
CA GLY A 110 -15.42 12.22 -3.07
C GLY A 110 -16.08 12.15 -1.69
N THR A 111 -17.19 12.89 -1.54
CA THR A 111 -17.98 12.95 -0.29
C THR A 111 -18.90 11.74 -0.10
N SER A 112 -18.97 10.85 -1.08
CA SER A 112 -19.73 9.59 -1.02
C SER A 112 -18.86 8.47 -1.58
N VAL A 113 -17.91 8.04 -0.77
CA VAL A 113 -16.89 7.06 -1.17
C VAL A 113 -17.53 5.72 -1.49
N THR A 114 -17.30 5.24 -2.69
CA THR A 114 -17.68 3.90 -3.14
C THR A 114 -16.43 3.13 -3.52
N ILE A 115 -16.08 2.14 -2.74
CA ILE A 115 -15.03 1.16 -3.06
C ILE A 115 -15.62 -0.21 -2.83
N ASN A 116 -15.82 -0.96 -3.92
CA ASN A 116 -16.52 -2.25 -3.89
C ASN A 116 -15.82 -3.27 -4.81
N SER A 117 -16.47 -4.37 -5.15
CA SER A 117 -15.89 -5.44 -5.98
C SER A 117 -15.69 -5.07 -7.44
N THR A 118 -16.20 -3.94 -7.91
CA THR A 118 -16.14 -3.56 -9.33
C THR A 118 -15.45 -2.22 -9.57
N VAL A 119 -15.69 -1.21 -8.70
CA VAL A 119 -15.21 0.16 -8.89
C VAL A 119 -14.65 0.78 -7.60
N PHE A 120 -13.84 1.82 -7.80
CA PHE A 120 -13.54 2.83 -6.77
C PHE A 120 -13.96 4.22 -7.26
N SER A 121 -14.46 5.05 -6.33
CA SER A 121 -14.87 6.43 -6.62
C SER A 121 -13.70 7.40 -6.54
N LEU A 122 -13.87 8.52 -7.22
CA LEU A 122 -12.94 9.64 -7.26
C LEU A 122 -13.64 10.95 -6.88
N GLY A 123 -12.90 11.81 -6.20
CA GLY A 123 -13.26 13.23 -6.03
C GLY A 123 -12.80 14.09 -7.22
N ASP A 124 -12.53 15.35 -6.95
CA ASP A 124 -12.01 16.31 -7.93
C ASP A 124 -10.51 16.64 -7.78
N TYR A 125 -9.82 15.88 -6.93
CA TYR A 125 -8.41 16.10 -6.63
C TYR A 125 -7.50 15.78 -7.82
N ASN A 126 -6.65 16.73 -8.22
CA ASN A 126 -5.77 16.57 -9.37
C ASN A 126 -4.81 15.37 -9.28
N GLY A 127 -4.40 15.00 -8.07
CA GLY A 127 -3.53 13.84 -7.85
C GLY A 127 -4.16 12.49 -8.20
N THR A 128 -5.51 12.41 -8.23
CA THR A 128 -6.24 11.17 -8.52
C THR A 128 -7.22 11.28 -9.68
N ASN A 129 -7.64 12.50 -10.06
CA ASN A 129 -8.67 12.73 -11.08
C ASN A 129 -8.46 14.02 -11.89
N GLY A 130 -7.23 14.51 -12.09
CA GLY A 130 -6.95 15.71 -12.86
C GLY A 130 -7.58 15.65 -14.25
N SER A 131 -8.20 16.77 -14.68
CA SER A 131 -8.96 16.82 -15.93
C SER A 131 -8.07 16.57 -17.15
N SER A 132 -8.37 15.54 -17.93
CA SER A 132 -7.60 15.07 -19.09
C SER A 132 -6.21 14.50 -18.76
N ASP A 133 -5.88 14.30 -17.48
CA ASP A 133 -4.62 13.73 -17.05
C ASP A 133 -4.63 12.19 -17.13
N ASN A 134 -3.46 11.62 -17.44
CA ASN A 134 -3.26 10.19 -17.45
C ASN A 134 -2.95 9.70 -16.03
N MET A 135 -3.81 8.85 -15.51
CA MET A 135 -3.71 8.25 -14.18
C MET A 135 -3.29 6.79 -14.25
N ILE A 136 -2.65 6.32 -13.19
CA ILE A 136 -2.44 4.91 -12.96
C ILE A 136 -2.83 4.58 -11.52
N ALA A 137 -3.57 3.47 -11.33
CA ALA A 137 -3.88 2.91 -10.02
C ALA A 137 -3.35 1.48 -9.91
N TYR A 138 -2.86 1.14 -8.73
CA TYR A 138 -2.47 -0.21 -8.32
C TYR A 138 -3.42 -0.65 -7.23
N CYS A 139 -4.21 -1.69 -7.51
CA CYS A 139 -5.20 -2.21 -6.59
C CYS A 139 -4.77 -3.58 -6.08
N PHE A 140 -4.77 -3.75 -4.76
CA PHE A 140 -4.45 -5.02 -4.11
C PHE A 140 -5.61 -5.46 -3.22
N SER A 141 -5.95 -6.74 -3.27
CA SER A 141 -6.83 -7.39 -2.29
C SER A 141 -6.06 -8.41 -1.48
N ASN A 142 -6.49 -8.66 -0.25
CA ASN A 142 -5.92 -9.69 0.59
C ASN A 142 -6.16 -11.07 -0.03
N VAL A 143 -5.09 -11.87 -0.14
CA VAL A 143 -5.13 -13.25 -0.67
C VAL A 143 -4.41 -14.16 0.30
N GLU A 144 -5.12 -15.17 0.81
CA GLU A 144 -4.57 -16.13 1.77
C GLU A 144 -3.29 -16.80 1.24
N GLY A 145 -2.22 -16.75 2.02
CA GLY A 145 -0.93 -17.31 1.66
C GLY A 145 -0.11 -16.49 0.66
N TYR A 146 -0.55 -15.30 0.28
CA TYR A 146 0.18 -14.46 -0.68
C TYR A 146 0.32 -12.99 -0.28
N CYS A 147 -0.80 -12.31 -0.01
CA CYS A 147 -0.82 -10.89 0.31
C CYS A 147 -1.71 -10.63 1.51
N LYS A 148 -1.27 -9.80 2.44
CA LYS A 148 -2.08 -9.36 3.56
C LYS A 148 -1.77 -7.93 3.96
N SER A 149 -2.81 -7.13 4.10
CA SER A 149 -2.77 -5.81 4.71
C SER A 149 -3.60 -5.79 5.99
N GLY A 150 -3.32 -4.83 6.87
CA GLY A 150 -4.05 -4.66 8.11
C GLY A 150 -3.38 -3.64 9.03
N THR A 151 -3.83 -3.62 10.27
CA THR A 151 -3.26 -2.75 11.31
C THR A 151 -2.83 -3.56 12.52
N TYR A 152 -1.92 -2.98 13.31
CA TYR A 152 -1.54 -3.47 14.64
C TYR A 152 -1.25 -2.29 15.57
N VAL A 153 -1.29 -2.54 16.87
CA VAL A 153 -0.90 -1.57 17.88
C VAL A 153 0.50 -1.94 18.39
N GLY A 154 1.41 -1.00 18.33
CA GLY A 154 2.74 -1.13 18.94
C GLY A 154 2.65 -1.09 20.46
N ASN A 155 3.66 -1.64 21.14
CA ASN A 155 3.68 -1.71 22.60
C ASN A 155 4.88 -0.98 23.24
N ASN A 156 5.68 -0.29 22.46
CA ASN A 156 6.88 0.42 22.89
C ASN A 156 7.82 -0.45 23.74
N ASN A 157 7.97 -1.72 23.38
CA ASN A 157 8.77 -2.70 24.11
C ASN A 157 9.60 -3.55 23.14
N SER A 158 10.82 -3.92 23.54
CA SER A 158 11.68 -4.81 22.75
C SER A 158 11.11 -6.22 22.57
N ASN A 159 10.26 -6.68 23.47
CA ASN A 159 9.38 -7.82 23.24
C ASN A 159 8.08 -7.35 22.59
N GLY A 160 8.21 -6.88 21.35
CA GLY A 160 7.12 -6.27 20.58
C GLY A 160 6.03 -7.24 20.16
N PRO A 161 4.94 -6.75 19.56
CA PRO A 161 3.85 -7.58 19.11
C PRO A 161 4.29 -8.54 17.99
N TYR A 162 3.61 -9.69 17.96
CA TYR A 162 3.64 -10.61 16.83
C TYR A 162 2.42 -10.39 15.95
N ILE A 163 2.63 -10.24 14.66
CA ILE A 163 1.58 -9.99 13.67
C ILE A 163 1.46 -11.20 12.75
N TYR A 164 0.32 -11.88 12.81
CA TYR A 164 0.04 -13.03 11.97
C TYR A 164 -0.39 -12.61 10.56
N THR A 165 0.35 -13.05 9.55
CA THR A 165 0.01 -12.85 8.14
C THR A 165 -0.55 -14.11 7.48
N GLY A 166 -0.28 -15.29 8.04
CA GLY A 166 -0.61 -16.58 7.45
C GLY A 166 0.49 -17.13 6.53
N PHE A 167 1.59 -16.40 6.37
CA PHE A 167 2.75 -16.78 5.55
C PHE A 167 4.02 -16.11 6.08
N LYS A 168 5.18 -16.60 5.65
CA LYS A 168 6.46 -15.94 5.87
C LYS A 168 6.59 -14.76 4.89
N PRO A 169 6.74 -13.50 5.37
CA PRO A 169 6.93 -12.36 4.49
C PRO A 169 8.25 -12.46 3.70
N ALA A 170 8.22 -12.01 2.44
CA ALA A 170 9.40 -11.66 1.68
C ALA A 170 9.57 -10.14 1.59
N TRP A 171 8.45 -9.42 1.65
CA TRP A 171 8.37 -7.98 1.58
C TRP A 171 7.33 -7.47 2.57
N LEU A 172 7.65 -6.40 3.27
CA LEU A 172 6.80 -5.82 4.30
C LEU A 172 6.93 -4.30 4.27
N LEU A 173 5.80 -3.61 4.08
CA LEU A 173 5.65 -2.18 4.24
C LEU A 173 4.98 -1.90 5.58
N ILE A 174 5.52 -0.96 6.35
CA ILE A 174 4.94 -0.48 7.60
C ILE A 174 4.85 1.05 7.57
N LYS A 175 3.73 1.58 8.10
CA LYS A 175 3.53 3.01 8.31
C LYS A 175 2.82 3.24 9.64
N GLY A 176 3.42 4.05 10.52
CA GLY A 176 2.71 4.60 11.67
C GLY A 176 1.55 5.49 11.21
N LEU A 177 0.38 5.35 11.83
CA LEU A 177 -0.74 6.28 11.58
C LEU A 177 -0.51 7.61 12.31
N ILE A 178 0.71 8.10 12.19
CA ILE A 178 1.26 9.34 12.73
C ILE A 178 2.18 9.97 11.68
N ASN A 179 2.65 11.18 11.95
CA ASN A 179 3.66 11.82 11.12
C ASN A 179 5.01 11.12 11.29
N ASP A 180 5.34 10.18 10.39
CA ASP A 180 6.59 9.42 10.37
C ASP A 180 6.84 8.84 8.97
N ASP A 181 8.02 8.28 8.74
CA ASP A 181 8.39 7.65 7.47
C ASP A 181 7.70 6.30 7.24
N TRP A 182 7.58 5.92 5.97
CA TRP A 182 7.26 4.58 5.53
C TRP A 182 8.49 3.69 5.62
N ALA A 183 8.41 2.53 6.24
CA ALA A 183 9.49 1.57 6.33
C ALA A 183 9.22 0.34 5.46
N VAL A 184 10.17 -0.01 4.58
CA VAL A 184 10.10 -1.21 3.73
C VAL A 184 11.22 -2.16 4.06
N PHE A 185 10.86 -3.37 4.43
CA PHE A 185 11.75 -4.50 4.68
C PHE A 185 11.62 -5.56 3.59
N ASP A 186 12.69 -6.23 3.25
CA ASP A 186 12.65 -7.40 2.37
C ASP A 186 13.74 -8.42 2.71
N ASN A 187 13.47 -9.70 2.40
CA ASN A 187 14.36 -10.82 2.71
C ASN A 187 15.55 -10.97 1.75
N LYS A 188 15.74 -10.03 0.83
CA LYS A 188 16.92 -10.02 -0.07
C LYS A 188 18.03 -9.13 0.47
N ARG A 189 17.66 -8.06 1.19
CA ARG A 189 18.61 -7.22 1.92
C ARG A 189 19.09 -7.89 3.20
N ASP A 190 18.17 -8.45 3.97
CA ASP A 190 18.47 -9.27 5.15
C ASP A 190 17.94 -10.69 4.91
N SER A 191 18.86 -11.62 4.55
CA SER A 191 18.51 -13.01 4.26
C SER A 191 18.16 -13.82 5.51
N TYR A 192 18.55 -13.31 6.67
CA TYR A 192 18.36 -13.94 7.98
C TYR A 192 17.78 -12.93 8.97
N ASN A 193 17.06 -13.40 9.96
CA ASN A 193 16.67 -12.60 11.11
C ASN A 193 17.93 -12.26 11.95
N LEU A 194 18.07 -11.12 12.47
CA LEU A 194 17.16 -10.00 12.60
C LEU A 194 17.12 -9.18 11.30
N MET A 195 15.90 -8.71 10.89
CA MET A 195 15.78 -7.74 9.81
C MET A 195 16.18 -6.37 10.36
N THR A 196 17.30 -5.83 9.89
CA THR A 196 17.91 -4.58 10.40
C THR A 196 18.01 -3.50 9.35
N ARG A 197 17.76 -3.86 8.10
CA ARG A 197 17.85 -2.96 6.94
C ARG A 197 16.48 -2.64 6.41
N HIS A 198 16.23 -1.36 6.17
CA HIS A 198 14.98 -0.92 5.57
C HIS A 198 15.18 0.31 4.67
N MET A 199 14.28 0.48 3.73
CA MET A 199 14.17 1.71 2.93
C MET A 199 13.02 2.56 3.48
N ARG A 200 13.13 3.87 3.30
CA ARG A 200 12.04 4.83 3.54
C ARG A 200 11.53 5.36 2.21
N LEU A 201 10.23 5.23 1.96
CA LEU A 201 9.64 5.67 0.68
C LEU A 201 9.44 7.18 0.61
N SER A 202 9.35 7.84 1.76
CA SER A 202 9.09 9.28 1.90
C SER A 202 10.35 10.15 1.76
N THR A 203 11.53 9.55 1.59
CA THR A 203 12.79 10.28 1.52
C THR A 203 13.70 9.77 0.41
N SER A 204 14.67 10.62 -0.01
CA SER A 204 15.76 10.23 -0.91
C SER A 204 16.99 9.67 -0.15
N ALA A 205 16.84 9.34 1.14
CA ALA A 205 17.92 8.81 1.96
C ALA A 205 18.37 7.42 1.45
N THR A 206 19.63 7.10 1.72
CA THR A 206 20.16 5.76 1.48
C THR A 206 19.48 4.73 2.39
N GLU A 207 19.75 3.45 2.14
CA GLU A 207 19.31 2.35 3.01
C GLU A 207 19.69 2.62 4.49
N TYR A 208 18.74 2.38 5.38
CA TYR A 208 18.96 2.41 6.83
C TYR A 208 19.40 1.03 7.31
N VAL A 209 20.45 1.01 8.14
CA VAL A 209 20.97 -0.22 8.75
C VAL A 209 20.95 -0.03 10.24
N ALA A 210 20.07 -0.71 10.96
CA ALA A 210 19.93 -0.75 12.44
C ALA A 210 20.39 0.54 13.17
N ALA A 211 20.18 1.69 12.52
CA ALA A 211 20.61 2.99 13.04
C ALA A 211 19.55 3.51 14.02
N GLY A 212 20.02 4.20 15.02
CA GLY A 212 19.17 4.81 16.03
C GLY A 212 19.24 4.09 17.39
N SER A 213 18.62 4.72 18.37
CA SER A 213 18.51 4.17 19.73
C SER A 213 17.08 4.44 20.22
N PRO A 214 16.23 3.43 20.25
CA PRO A 214 16.43 2.03 19.85
C PRO A 214 16.51 1.84 18.32
N PRO A 215 17.18 0.76 17.83
CA PRO A 215 17.23 0.44 16.41
C PRO A 215 15.87 0.00 15.86
N VAL A 216 15.70 0.04 14.53
CA VAL A 216 14.51 -0.46 13.84
C VAL A 216 14.76 -1.92 13.44
N GLU A 217 14.13 -2.86 14.13
CA GLU A 217 14.41 -4.29 14.01
C GLU A 217 13.14 -5.14 14.13
N LEU A 218 13.06 -6.19 13.31
CA LEU A 218 11.99 -7.19 13.41
C LEU A 218 12.45 -8.57 12.90
N ASP A 219 11.69 -9.62 13.21
CA ASP A 219 11.86 -10.95 12.63
C ASP A 219 10.78 -11.23 11.59
N PHE A 220 11.16 -11.82 10.45
CA PHE A 220 10.24 -12.56 9.61
C PHE A 220 10.14 -14.00 10.12
N THR A 221 8.95 -14.41 10.49
CA THR A 221 8.63 -15.74 11.00
C THR A 221 7.89 -16.58 9.95
N ALA A 222 7.71 -17.87 10.18
CA ALA A 222 7.07 -18.78 9.22
C ALA A 222 5.65 -18.34 8.81
N ASN A 223 4.94 -17.59 9.65
CA ASN A 223 3.54 -17.20 9.41
C ASN A 223 3.23 -15.75 9.85
N GLY A 224 4.24 -14.88 9.86
CA GLY A 224 4.07 -13.47 10.21
C GLY A 224 5.38 -12.75 10.45
N PHE A 225 5.31 -11.67 11.21
CA PHE A 225 6.48 -10.91 11.65
C PHE A 225 6.37 -10.50 13.12
N LYS A 226 7.50 -10.29 13.77
CA LYS A 226 7.57 -9.92 15.18
C LYS A 226 8.54 -8.76 15.39
N HIS A 227 8.08 -7.71 16.05
CA HIS A 227 8.94 -6.59 16.42
C HIS A 227 9.92 -6.98 17.53
N ARG A 228 11.18 -6.53 17.40
CA ARG A 228 12.29 -6.77 18.33
C ARG A 228 12.85 -5.50 18.95
N ASN A 229 12.13 -4.42 18.83
CA ASN A 229 12.55 -3.09 19.26
C ASN A 229 11.39 -2.32 19.88
N SER A 230 11.71 -1.15 20.47
CA SER A 230 10.74 -0.14 20.95
C SER A 230 10.79 1.14 20.13
N ASN A 231 11.31 1.08 18.88
CA ASN A 231 11.43 2.25 18.03
C ASN A 231 10.06 2.75 17.57
N GLY A 232 9.81 4.05 17.74
CA GLY A 232 8.52 4.69 17.43
C GLY A 232 8.10 4.57 15.97
N GLN A 233 9.04 4.41 15.03
CA GLN A 233 8.73 4.26 13.61
C GLN A 233 7.89 3.02 13.30
N ILE A 234 8.10 1.90 14.03
CA ILE A 234 7.39 0.64 13.77
C ILE A 234 6.78 -0.02 15.01
N ASN A 235 7.14 0.40 16.25
CA ASN A 235 6.64 -0.24 17.48
C ASN A 235 6.53 0.72 18.68
N GLY A 236 6.25 2.00 18.47
CA GLY A 236 5.83 2.90 19.57
C GLY A 236 4.41 2.56 20.06
N SER A 237 3.88 3.34 21.00
CA SER A 237 2.50 3.18 21.52
C SER A 237 1.46 3.79 20.57
N ASN A 238 1.51 3.40 19.29
CA ASN A 238 0.66 3.93 18.21
C ASN A 238 0.05 2.78 17.41
N THR A 239 -0.92 3.11 16.56
CA THR A 239 -1.44 2.19 15.54
C THR A 239 -0.59 2.29 14.27
N TYR A 240 -0.31 1.16 13.66
CA TYR A 240 0.47 1.01 12.44
C TYR A 240 -0.33 0.26 11.39
N PHE A 241 -0.24 0.72 10.16
CA PHE A 241 -0.63 -0.02 8.97
C PHE A 241 0.51 -0.93 8.53
N TYR A 242 0.19 -2.10 7.96
CA TYR A 242 1.13 -2.94 7.24
C TYR A 242 0.54 -3.51 5.95
N LEU A 243 1.42 -3.77 4.97
CA LEU A 243 1.17 -4.56 3.77
C LEU A 243 2.32 -5.54 3.60
N ALA A 244 2.01 -6.83 3.51
CA ALA A 244 2.98 -7.91 3.42
C ALA A 244 2.73 -8.81 2.20
N PHE A 245 3.82 -9.28 1.57
CA PHE A 245 3.79 -10.29 0.51
C PHE A 245 4.63 -11.50 0.90
N ALA A 246 4.16 -12.69 0.51
CA ALA A 246 4.75 -13.97 0.87
C ALA A 246 6.09 -14.24 0.19
N GLU A 247 7.01 -14.92 0.89
CA GLU A 247 8.24 -15.46 0.32
C GLU A 247 7.97 -16.58 -0.71
N ALA A 248 7.01 -17.45 -0.39
CA ALA A 248 6.52 -18.48 -1.29
C ALA A 248 5.00 -18.28 -1.44
N PRO A 249 4.54 -17.82 -2.61
CA PRO A 249 3.13 -17.54 -2.82
C PRO A 249 2.31 -18.83 -2.79
N PHE A 250 1.11 -18.71 -2.21
CA PHE A 250 0.05 -19.72 -2.14
C PHE A 250 0.14 -20.77 -1.03
N LYS A 251 -1.05 -21.22 -0.64
CA LYS A 251 -1.45 -21.96 0.56
C LYS A 251 -0.64 -23.21 0.90
N TYR A 252 0.02 -23.83 -0.08
CA TYR A 252 0.73 -25.09 0.11
C TYR A 252 2.26 -24.97 0.09
N ALA A 253 2.80 -23.75 -0.06
CA ALA A 253 4.24 -23.52 -0.17
C ALA A 253 4.89 -23.10 1.16
N THR A 254 4.14 -22.95 2.23
CA THR A 254 4.61 -22.39 3.51
C THR A 254 5.23 -23.41 4.47
N ALA A 255 5.16 -24.69 4.14
CA ALA A 255 5.73 -25.78 4.96
C ALA A 255 7.16 -26.12 4.54
N ARG A 256 8.10 -25.20 4.72
CA ARG A 256 9.55 -25.46 4.60
C ARG A 256 10.32 -24.79 5.72
#